data_a8e65722f5ce3a00f804c0a99f9c188a
#
_entry.id   a8e65722f5ce3a00f804c0a99f9c188a
#
_cell.length_a   1.000
_cell.length_b   1.000
_cell.length_c   1.000
_cell.angle_alpha   90.00
_cell.angle_beta   90.00
_cell.angle_gamma   90.00
#
_symmetry.space_group_name_H-M   'P 1'
#
loop_
_entity.id
_entity.type
_entity.pdbx_description
1 polymer ?
#
loop_
_entity_poly.entity_id
_entity_poly.type
_entity_poly.pdbx_seq_one_letter_code
_entity_poly.pdbx_strand_id
1 'polypeptide(L)'
;MYEIRHYLTKNEKDVYMEWRRQLRDTQAKIAVDRRINRMALDNFGDHRFCRDGVWELRIDVGQGYRVYYAVAAAQVVLLLCGGNKRTQDADIDRACEYWADWQRRGER
;
A
#
# COMPACT_ATOMS: atom_id res chain seq x y z
N MET A 1 -1.40 -17.99 -1.19
CA MET A 1 -2.06 -16.77 -1.73
C MET A 1 -2.39 -15.82 -0.60
N TYR A 2 -2.43 -14.53 -0.92
CA TYR A 2 -2.75 -13.50 0.07
C TYR A 2 -4.10 -12.87 -0.24
N GLU A 3 -4.84 -12.58 0.82
CA GLU A 3 -6.03 -11.75 0.72
C GLU A 3 -5.57 -10.30 0.75
N ILE A 4 -6.03 -9.48 -0.18
CA ILE A 4 -5.71 -8.06 -0.22
C ILE A 4 -6.85 -7.29 0.44
N ARG A 5 -6.52 -6.53 1.47
CA ARG A 5 -7.49 -5.67 2.16
C ARG A 5 -6.98 -4.23 2.13
N HIS A 6 -7.90 -3.29 2.25
CA HIS A 6 -7.57 -1.87 2.32
C HIS A 6 -7.78 -1.36 3.74
N TYR A 7 -6.82 -0.61 4.23
CA TYR A 7 -6.99 0.11 5.49
C TYR A 7 -8.05 1.18 5.31
N LEU A 8 -8.98 1.26 6.25
CA LEU A 8 -10.00 2.32 6.30
C LEU A 8 -9.79 3.13 7.55
N THR A 9 -9.84 4.46 7.43
CA THR A 9 -9.75 5.33 8.60
C THR A 9 -10.99 5.18 9.47
N LYS A 10 -10.99 5.85 10.62
CA LYS A 10 -12.16 5.89 11.51
C LYS A 10 -13.43 6.29 10.77
N ASN A 11 -13.30 7.18 9.80
CA ASN A 11 -14.44 7.67 9.01
C ASN A 11 -14.67 6.83 7.77
N GLU A 12 -14.08 5.63 7.74
CA GLU A 12 -14.23 4.66 6.65
C GLU A 12 -13.71 5.18 5.31
N LYS A 13 -12.70 6.04 5.36
CA LYS A 13 -12.04 6.53 4.17
C LYS A 13 -10.99 5.51 3.72
N ASP A 14 -11.05 5.12 2.46
CA ASP A 14 -10.08 4.21 1.84
C ASP A 14 -8.95 5.04 1.23
N VAL A 15 -7.90 5.23 2.00
CA VAL A 15 -6.79 6.12 1.64
C VAL A 15 -6.08 5.63 0.37
N TYR A 16 -5.79 4.35 0.31
CA TYR A 16 -5.13 3.76 -0.87
C TYR A 16 -5.95 3.97 -2.12
N MET A 17 -7.25 3.64 -2.07
CA MET A 17 -8.09 3.72 -3.25
C MET A 17 -8.28 5.16 -3.72
N GLU A 18 -8.37 6.11 -2.79
CA GLU A 18 -8.43 7.52 -3.17
C GLU A 18 -7.19 7.96 -3.93
N TRP A 19 -6.02 7.55 -3.43
CA TRP A 19 -4.76 7.84 -4.10
C TRP A 19 -4.75 7.24 -5.51
N ARG A 20 -5.15 5.99 -5.62
CA ARG A 20 -5.15 5.28 -6.91
C ARG A 20 -6.09 5.96 -7.91
N ARG A 21 -7.28 6.38 -7.45
CA ARG A 21 -8.25 7.06 -8.32
C ARG A 21 -7.73 8.38 -8.86
N GLN A 22 -6.89 9.05 -8.10
CA GLN A 22 -6.37 10.36 -8.47
C GLN A 22 -5.17 10.30 -9.41
N LEU A 23 -4.62 9.13 -9.64
CA LEU A 23 -3.53 8.99 -10.60
C LEU A 23 -4.03 9.35 -11.98
N ARG A 24 -3.30 10.25 -12.64
CA ARG A 24 -3.70 10.70 -13.99
C ARG A 24 -3.14 9.81 -15.07
N ASP A 25 -2.00 9.17 -14.80
CA ASP A 25 -1.31 8.32 -15.75
C ASP A 25 -2.00 6.96 -15.79
N THR A 26 -2.68 6.67 -16.90
CA THR A 26 -3.40 5.41 -17.07
C THR A 26 -2.47 4.22 -17.00
N GLN A 27 -1.26 4.35 -17.55
CA GLN A 27 -0.30 3.25 -17.48
C GLN A 27 0.16 2.98 -16.05
N ALA A 28 0.26 4.04 -15.26
CA ALA A 28 0.58 3.90 -13.85
C ALA A 28 -0.53 3.14 -13.11
N LYS A 29 -1.79 3.48 -13.37
CA LYS A 29 -2.92 2.75 -12.76
C LYS A 29 -2.88 1.26 -13.09
N ILE A 30 -2.64 0.94 -14.35
CA ILE A 30 -2.55 -0.44 -14.80
C ILE A 30 -1.39 -1.16 -14.11
N ALA A 31 -0.23 -0.49 -14.03
CA ALA A 31 0.94 -1.08 -13.40
C ALA A 31 0.71 -1.33 -11.91
N VAL A 32 0.06 -0.38 -11.22
CA VAL A 32 -0.28 -0.54 -9.80
C VAL A 32 -1.18 -1.77 -9.63
N ASP A 33 -2.26 -1.84 -10.41
CA ASP A 33 -3.21 -2.95 -10.30
C ASP A 33 -2.52 -4.29 -10.55
N ARG A 34 -1.66 -4.35 -11.54
CA ARG A 34 -0.90 -5.56 -11.86
C ARG A 34 -0.04 -6.03 -10.71
N ARG A 35 0.66 -5.08 -10.08
CA ARG A 35 1.56 -5.41 -8.99
C ARG A 35 0.78 -5.89 -7.77
N ILE A 36 -0.37 -5.27 -7.48
CA ILE A 36 -1.22 -5.71 -6.38
C ILE A 36 -1.75 -7.12 -6.65
N ASN A 37 -2.20 -7.38 -7.87
CA ASN A 37 -2.69 -8.71 -8.24
C ASN A 37 -1.61 -9.78 -8.09
N ARG A 38 -0.37 -9.45 -8.44
CA ARG A 38 0.76 -10.38 -8.28
C ARG A 38 1.04 -10.67 -6.82
N MET A 39 0.91 -9.67 -5.96
CA MET A 39 1.09 -9.89 -4.51
C MET A 39 0.10 -10.92 -3.99
N ALA A 40 -1.14 -10.86 -4.46
CA ALA A 40 -2.15 -11.84 -4.08
C ALA A 40 -1.72 -13.26 -4.43
N LEU A 41 -0.88 -13.40 -5.45
CA LEU A 41 -0.38 -14.70 -5.92
C LEU A 41 1.04 -14.99 -5.39
N ASP A 42 1.42 -14.39 -4.27
CA ASP A 42 2.71 -14.61 -3.61
C ASP A 42 3.91 -14.01 -4.37
N ASN A 43 3.66 -13.17 -5.37
CA ASN A 43 4.74 -12.54 -6.12
C ASN A 43 4.80 -11.07 -5.79
N PHE A 44 5.70 -10.69 -4.89
CA PHE A 44 5.81 -9.29 -4.44
C PHE A 44 6.68 -8.44 -5.36
N GLY A 45 7.57 -9.07 -6.14
CA GLY A 45 8.41 -8.32 -7.05
C GLY A 45 9.33 -7.34 -6.31
N ASP A 46 9.49 -6.15 -6.86
CA ASP A 46 10.35 -5.11 -6.27
C ASP A 46 9.66 -4.50 -5.05
N HIS A 47 10.11 -4.90 -3.86
CA HIS A 47 9.55 -4.43 -2.60
C HIS A 47 10.67 -4.28 -1.58
N ARG A 48 10.41 -3.48 -0.54
CA ARG A 48 11.43 -3.21 0.45
C ARG A 48 10.79 -2.91 1.81
N PHE A 49 11.43 -3.41 2.86
CA PHE A 49 11.00 -3.08 4.22
C PHE A 49 11.36 -1.63 4.53
N CYS A 50 10.43 -0.88 5.11
CA CYS A 50 10.67 0.50 5.52
C CYS A 50 10.99 0.58 7.01
N ARG A 51 10.00 0.45 7.86
CA ARG A 51 10.15 0.39 9.32
C ARG A 51 8.80 0.06 9.96
N ASP A 52 8.83 -0.36 11.23
CA ASP A 52 7.63 -0.56 12.05
C ASP A 52 6.59 -1.49 11.42
N GLY A 53 7.04 -2.46 10.64
CA GLY A 53 6.14 -3.42 10.00
C GLY A 53 5.60 -2.96 8.65
N VAL A 54 6.00 -1.77 8.20
CA VAL A 54 5.55 -1.23 6.91
C VAL A 54 6.56 -1.54 5.82
N TRP A 55 6.04 -1.99 4.69
CA TRP A 55 6.79 -2.28 3.48
C TRP A 55 6.35 -1.37 2.35
N GLU A 56 7.23 -1.17 1.38
CA GLU A 56 6.85 -0.45 0.16
C GLU A 56 6.94 -1.39 -1.03
N LEU A 57 5.93 -1.30 -1.89
CA LEU A 57 5.91 -1.95 -3.19
C LEU A 57 6.32 -0.88 -4.19
N ARG A 58 7.41 -1.12 -4.91
CA ARG A 58 7.98 -0.11 -5.79
C ARG A 58 7.55 -0.38 -7.22
N ILE A 59 6.99 0.63 -7.86
CA ILE A 59 6.44 0.52 -9.20
C ILE A 59 7.19 1.52 -10.08
N ASP A 60 8.09 1.01 -10.90
CA ASP A 60 9.02 1.83 -11.68
C ASP A 60 8.43 2.16 -13.05
N VAL A 61 7.41 3.01 -13.02
CA VAL A 61 6.72 3.51 -14.21
C VAL A 61 6.59 5.01 -14.06
N GLY A 62 6.84 5.74 -15.15
CA GLY A 62 6.73 7.19 -15.13
C GLY A 62 7.64 7.80 -14.07
N GLN A 63 7.07 8.63 -13.20
CA GLN A 63 7.84 9.30 -12.14
C GLN A 63 8.17 8.40 -10.96
N GLY A 64 7.75 7.14 -11.01
CA GLY A 64 7.97 6.20 -9.93
C GLY A 64 6.89 6.30 -8.86
N TYR A 65 6.24 5.17 -8.59
CA TYR A 65 5.13 5.12 -7.64
C TYR A 65 5.41 4.10 -6.55
N ARG A 66 4.77 4.28 -5.41
CA ARG A 66 4.94 3.40 -4.24
C ARG A 66 3.57 3.08 -3.67
N VAL A 67 3.39 1.82 -3.27
CA VAL A 67 2.23 1.43 -2.45
C VAL A 67 2.78 0.89 -1.14
N TYR A 68 2.29 1.43 -0.02
CA TYR A 68 2.75 1.02 1.30
C TYR A 68 1.77 0.03 1.88
N TYR A 69 2.30 -1.04 2.47
CA TYR A 69 1.47 -2.12 2.97
C TYR A 69 2.10 -2.75 4.21
N ALA A 70 1.30 -3.52 4.92
CA ALA A 70 1.76 -4.35 6.02
C ALA A 70 1.15 -5.73 5.85
N VAL A 71 1.82 -6.74 6.42
CA VAL A 71 1.27 -8.09 6.46
C VAL A 71 0.54 -8.22 7.78
N ALA A 72 -0.80 -8.20 7.71
CA ALA A 72 -1.64 -8.08 8.90
C ALA A 72 -1.84 -9.43 9.61
N ALA A 73 -1.81 -10.50 8.85
CA ALA A 73 -1.92 -11.86 9.36
C ALA A 73 -1.21 -12.75 8.38
N ALA A 74 -1.15 -14.06 8.64
CA ALA A 74 -0.35 -14.97 7.83
C ALA A 74 -0.62 -14.85 6.33
N GLN A 75 -1.85 -14.53 5.94
CA GLN A 75 -2.24 -14.50 4.52
C GLN A 75 -2.96 -13.21 4.14
N VAL A 76 -2.73 -12.12 4.89
CA VAL A 76 -3.42 -10.85 4.65
C VAL A 76 -2.42 -9.75 4.39
N VAL A 77 -2.52 -9.10 3.24
CA VAL A 77 -1.78 -7.88 2.91
C VAL A 77 -2.74 -6.71 3.06
N LEU A 78 -2.38 -5.76 3.92
CA LEU A 78 -3.19 -4.57 4.17
C LEU A 78 -2.58 -3.39 3.44
N LEU A 79 -3.27 -2.84 2.46
CA LEU A 79 -2.83 -1.67 1.72
C LEU A 79 -3.12 -0.41 2.54
N LEU A 80 -2.10 0.39 2.80
CA LEU A 80 -2.19 1.53 3.71
C LEU A 80 -2.35 2.85 2.98
N CYS A 81 -1.48 3.13 2.03
CA CYS A 81 -1.55 4.35 1.23
C CYS A 81 -0.62 4.23 0.03
N GLY A 82 -0.60 5.24 -0.80
CA GLY A 82 0.28 5.29 -1.95
C GLY A 82 0.93 6.65 -2.09
N GLY A 83 1.90 6.74 -2.98
CA GLY A 83 2.60 7.99 -3.25
C GLY A 83 3.61 7.80 -4.36
N ASN A 84 4.57 8.72 -4.42
CA ASN A 84 5.62 8.66 -5.42
C ASN A 84 6.99 8.86 -4.75
N LYS A 85 8.05 8.89 -5.54
CA LYS A 85 9.40 9.06 -5.02
C LYS A 85 9.57 10.34 -4.19
N ARG A 86 8.90 11.41 -4.61
CA ARG A 86 9.08 12.73 -3.99
C ARG A 86 8.44 12.82 -2.61
N THR A 87 7.38 12.05 -2.39
CA THR A 87 6.62 12.13 -1.14
C THR A 87 6.94 10.96 -0.21
N GLN A 88 7.98 10.19 -0.52
CA GLN A 88 8.29 8.93 0.14
C GLN A 88 8.36 9.03 1.67
N ASP A 89 9.12 9.98 2.19
CA ASP A 89 9.31 10.06 3.65
C ASP A 89 8.01 10.35 4.37
N ALA A 90 7.24 11.31 3.89
CA ALA A 90 5.96 11.65 4.49
C ALA A 90 4.95 10.50 4.36
N ASP A 91 4.98 9.80 3.23
CA ASP A 91 4.08 8.68 3.00
C ASP A 91 4.40 7.51 3.93
N ILE A 92 5.68 7.24 4.17
CA ILE A 92 6.08 6.19 5.11
C ILE A 92 5.58 6.54 6.52
N ASP A 93 5.73 7.79 6.93
CA ASP A 93 5.23 8.23 8.24
C ASP A 93 3.73 7.99 8.37
N ARG A 94 2.96 8.37 7.34
CA ARG A 94 1.51 8.15 7.36
C ARG A 94 1.17 6.67 7.38
N ALA A 95 1.87 5.88 6.59
CA ALA A 95 1.63 4.45 6.54
C ALA A 95 1.86 3.81 7.91
N CYS A 96 2.90 4.23 8.61
CA CYS A 96 3.17 3.72 9.95
C CYS A 96 2.06 4.10 10.92
N GLU A 97 1.53 5.31 10.82
CA GLU A 97 0.39 5.74 11.65
C GLU A 97 -0.85 4.90 11.36
N TYR A 98 -1.14 4.66 10.09
CA TYR A 98 -2.30 3.86 9.70
C TYR A 98 -2.17 2.42 10.19
N TRP A 99 -0.97 1.86 10.05
CA TRP A 99 -0.72 0.50 10.54
C TRP A 99 -0.90 0.40 12.05
N ALA A 100 -0.37 1.39 12.79
CA ALA A 100 -0.54 1.42 14.24
C ALA A 100 -2.01 1.57 14.63
N ASP A 101 -2.76 2.40 13.91
CA ASP A 101 -4.18 2.57 14.15
C ASP A 101 -4.95 1.28 13.93
N TRP A 102 -4.65 0.59 12.83
CA TRP A 102 -5.29 -0.69 12.52
C TRP A 102 -5.06 -1.71 13.62
N GLN A 103 -3.82 -1.79 14.09
CA GLN A 103 -3.46 -2.71 15.17
C GLN A 103 -4.15 -2.36 16.49
N ARG A 104 -4.24 -1.06 16.82
CA ARG A 104 -4.90 -0.61 18.05
C ARG A 104 -6.37 -0.97 18.06
N ARG A 105 -7.02 -0.90 16.91
CA ARG A 105 -8.45 -1.21 16.83
C ARG A 105 -8.74 -2.69 16.93
N GLY A 106 -7.71 -3.54 16.97
CA GLY A 106 -7.89 -4.98 16.99
C GLY A 106 -8.58 -5.47 15.74
N GLU A 107 -8.29 -4.84 14.61
CA GLU A 107 -8.97 -5.10 13.36
C GLU A 107 -8.65 -6.47 12.79
N ARG A 108 -9.60 -7.01 12.02
CA ARG A 108 -9.52 -8.36 11.49
C ARG A 108 -9.34 -8.35 9.98
#